data_7cb57f98884de7fd750cbfe54885be02
#
_entry.id   7cb57f98884de7fd750cbfe54885be02
#
_cell.length_a   1.000
_cell.length_b   1.000
_cell.length_c   1.000
_cell.angle_alpha   90.00
_cell.angle_beta   90.00
_cell.angle_gamma   90.00
#
_symmetry.space_group_name_H-M   'P 1'
#
loop_
_entity.id
_entity.type
_entity.pdbx_description
1 polymer ?
#
loop_
_entity_poly.entity_id
_entity_poly.type
_entity_poly.pdbx_seq_one_letter_code
_entity_poly.pdbx_strand_id
1 'polypeptide(L)'
;QLQTMWSYTMNKVLPDPPFDPAKDRAAFNRAIDHYLPTQGFHTINDDLSFEDALLYTASLLDSASATALDCGELLDSPGRAKILAVWHLLEIARTTVDRSIECLKPSPTAA
;
A
#
# COMPACT_ATOMS: atom_id res chain seq x y z
N GLN A 1 -6.81 22.41 26.87
CA GLN A 1 -5.70 21.77 27.40
C GLN A 1 -5.51 20.35 26.96
N LEU A 2 -6.33 19.88 26.06
CA LEU A 2 -6.13 18.57 25.46
C LEU A 2 -4.79 18.48 24.77
N GLN A 3 -4.40 19.56 24.13
CA GLN A 3 -3.15 19.58 23.38
C GLN A 3 -1.94 19.47 24.30
N THR A 4 -2.01 20.12 25.45
CA THR A 4 -0.93 20.06 26.44
C THR A 4 -0.84 18.66 27.06
N MET A 5 -1.98 18.06 27.38
CA MET A 5 -1.99 16.70 27.89
C MET A 5 -1.48 15.70 26.85
N TRP A 6 -1.84 15.89 25.62
CA TRP A 6 -1.42 15.04 24.54
C TRP A 6 0.10 15.08 24.39
N SER A 7 0.70 16.27 24.36
CA SER A 7 2.14 16.41 24.26
C SER A 7 2.87 15.81 25.45
N TYR A 8 2.33 16.03 26.64
CA TYR A 8 2.91 15.48 27.86
C TYR A 8 2.90 13.96 27.84
N THR A 9 1.80 13.37 27.43
CA THR A 9 1.66 11.92 27.35
C THR A 9 2.64 11.33 26.33
N MET A 10 2.78 11.96 25.18
CA MET A 10 3.70 11.49 24.16
C MET A 10 5.14 11.51 24.65
N ASN A 11 5.52 12.57 25.33
CA ASN A 11 6.89 12.69 25.81
C ASN A 11 7.21 11.69 26.91
N LYS A 12 6.22 11.33 27.72
CA LYS A 12 6.43 10.42 28.82
C LYS A 12 6.43 8.97 28.40
N VAL A 13 5.53 8.60 27.48
CA VAL A 13 5.33 7.19 27.15
C VAL A 13 6.41 6.70 26.21
N LEU A 14 6.68 7.45 25.18
CA LEU A 14 7.66 7.01 24.19
C LEU A 14 8.14 8.21 23.38
N PRO A 15 9.34 8.71 23.66
CA PRO A 15 9.87 9.74 22.77
C PRO A 15 10.06 9.13 21.38
N ASP A 16 9.58 9.82 20.38
CA ASP A 16 9.82 9.40 19.03
C ASP A 16 11.32 9.34 18.78
N PRO A 17 11.83 8.27 18.18
CA PRO A 17 13.23 8.26 17.81
C PRO A 17 13.50 9.41 16.85
N PRO A 18 14.69 10.02 16.93
CA PRO A 18 15.01 11.09 15.99
C PRO A 18 14.92 10.56 14.56
N PHE A 19 14.40 11.41 13.69
CA PHE A 19 14.31 11.07 12.29
C PHE A 19 15.71 10.85 11.74
N ASP A 20 15.94 9.68 11.16
CA ASP A 20 17.21 9.31 10.56
C ASP A 20 16.95 8.93 9.10
N PRO A 21 17.26 9.81 8.14
CA PRO A 21 16.98 9.52 6.74
C PRO A 21 17.63 8.24 6.23
N ALA A 22 18.83 7.91 6.73
CA ALA A 22 19.52 6.69 6.29
C ALA A 22 18.78 5.44 6.77
N LYS A 23 18.35 5.42 8.03
CA LYS A 23 17.61 4.28 8.58
C LYS A 23 16.23 4.16 7.93
N ASP A 24 15.58 5.29 7.70
CA ASP A 24 14.27 5.29 7.07
C ASP A 24 14.36 4.81 5.63
N ARG A 25 15.39 5.20 4.91
CA ARG A 25 15.59 4.72 3.55
C ARG A 25 15.87 3.22 3.52
N ALA A 26 16.67 2.74 4.45
CA ALA A 26 16.96 1.31 4.54
C ALA A 26 15.71 0.51 4.86
N ALA A 27 14.89 1.01 5.79
CA ALA A 27 13.63 0.36 6.13
C ALA A 27 12.67 0.38 4.95
N PHE A 28 12.61 1.49 4.23
CA PHE A 28 11.78 1.61 3.03
C PHE A 28 12.23 0.61 1.97
N ASN A 29 13.53 0.51 1.73
CA ASN A 29 14.05 -0.42 0.72
C ASN A 29 13.75 -1.87 1.09
N ARG A 30 13.86 -2.21 2.37
CA ARG A 30 13.52 -3.56 2.82
C ARG A 30 12.03 -3.85 2.61
N ALA A 31 11.17 -2.88 2.91
CA ALA A 31 9.74 -3.05 2.73
C ALA A 31 9.40 -3.21 1.24
N ILE A 32 9.99 -2.39 0.38
CA ILE A 32 9.77 -2.49 -1.05
C ILE A 32 10.23 -3.86 -1.56
N ASP A 33 11.40 -4.32 -1.14
CA ASP A 33 11.89 -5.64 -1.58
C ASP A 33 10.97 -6.77 -1.13
N HIS A 34 10.36 -6.62 0.06
CA HIS A 34 9.49 -7.64 0.61
C HIS A 34 8.12 -7.67 -0.08
N TYR A 35 7.56 -6.50 -0.36
CA TYR A 35 6.18 -6.41 -0.83
C TYR A 35 6.03 -6.21 -2.33
N LEU A 36 7.08 -5.76 -3.01
CA LEU A 36 6.99 -5.50 -4.44
C LEU A 36 6.83 -6.82 -5.20
N PRO A 37 5.93 -6.87 -6.18
CA PRO A 37 5.75 -8.09 -6.97
C PRO A 37 7.04 -8.46 -7.69
N THR A 38 7.46 -9.72 -7.58
CA THR A 38 8.71 -10.18 -8.16
C THR A 38 8.64 -10.31 -9.67
N GLN A 39 7.45 -10.42 -10.22
CA GLN A 39 7.25 -10.57 -11.66
C GLN A 39 6.80 -9.28 -12.32
N GLY A 40 6.81 -8.18 -11.56
CA GLY A 40 6.36 -6.92 -12.08
C GLY A 40 7.46 -6.17 -12.81
N PHE A 41 7.07 -5.11 -13.44
CA PHE A 41 8.00 -4.20 -14.11
C PHE A 41 8.32 -3.09 -13.12
N HIS A 42 9.61 -2.87 -12.87
CA HIS A 42 10.04 -1.79 -11.98
C HIS A 42 9.93 -0.44 -12.65
N THR A 43 9.88 -0.42 -13.96
CA THR A 43 9.70 0.79 -14.74
C THR A 43 8.64 0.52 -15.79
N ILE A 44 7.90 1.57 -16.14
CA ILE A 44 6.92 1.47 -17.22
C ILE A 44 7.66 1.73 -18.53
N ASN A 45 7.62 0.74 -19.40
CA ASN A 45 8.20 0.87 -20.74
C ASN A 45 7.15 1.36 -21.71
N ASP A 46 7.61 2.05 -22.75
CA ASP A 46 6.70 2.52 -23.80
C ASP A 46 5.99 1.36 -24.53
N ASP A 47 6.59 0.17 -24.48
CA ASP A 47 6.03 -1.01 -25.13
C ASP A 47 5.01 -1.74 -24.27
N LEU A 48 4.76 -1.27 -23.05
CA LEU A 48 3.83 -1.92 -22.14
C LEU A 48 2.40 -1.74 -22.65
N SER A 49 1.68 -2.84 -22.84
CA SER A 49 0.30 -2.78 -23.27
C SER A 49 -0.57 -2.25 -22.13
N PHE A 50 -1.75 -1.74 -22.49
CA PHE A 50 -2.70 -1.27 -21.49
C PHE A 50 -3.10 -2.40 -20.56
N GLU A 51 -3.34 -3.59 -21.10
CA GLU A 51 -3.68 -4.75 -20.26
C GLU A 51 -2.55 -5.12 -19.32
N ASP A 52 -1.32 -5.13 -19.79
CA ASP A 52 -0.18 -5.43 -18.94
C ASP A 52 0.00 -4.38 -17.85
N ALA A 53 -0.25 -3.12 -18.17
CA ALA A 53 -0.20 -2.05 -17.18
C ALA A 53 -1.24 -2.26 -16.09
N LEU A 54 -2.45 -2.66 -16.46
CA LEU A 54 -3.50 -2.94 -15.50
C LEU A 54 -3.15 -4.15 -14.63
N LEU A 55 -2.61 -5.20 -15.24
CA LEU A 55 -2.20 -6.39 -14.49
C LEU A 55 -1.10 -6.05 -13.48
N TYR A 56 -0.14 -5.24 -13.91
CA TYR A 56 0.90 -4.81 -13.00
C TYR A 56 0.33 -3.95 -11.88
N THR A 57 -0.57 -3.03 -12.21
CA THR A 57 -1.23 -2.20 -11.20
C THR A 57 -1.98 -3.05 -10.19
N ALA A 58 -2.68 -4.09 -10.65
CA ALA A 58 -3.36 -5.01 -9.76
C ALA A 58 -2.38 -5.67 -8.79
N SER A 59 -1.23 -6.09 -9.28
CA SER A 59 -0.20 -6.69 -8.44
C SER A 59 0.34 -5.69 -7.41
N LEU A 60 0.54 -4.45 -7.83
CA LEU A 60 0.98 -3.40 -6.90
C LEU A 60 -0.06 -3.14 -5.81
N LEU A 61 -1.33 -3.16 -6.17
CA LEU A 61 -2.40 -2.97 -5.20
C LEU A 61 -2.47 -4.13 -4.21
N ASP A 62 -2.24 -5.35 -4.67
CA ASP A 62 -2.15 -6.51 -3.78
C ASP A 62 -1.03 -6.32 -2.76
N SER A 63 0.13 -5.90 -3.25
CA SER A 63 1.29 -5.68 -2.38
C SER A 63 1.02 -4.56 -1.38
N ALA A 64 0.38 -3.48 -1.83
CA ALA A 64 0.03 -2.36 -0.94
C ALA A 64 -0.99 -2.80 0.11
N SER A 65 -1.98 -3.61 -0.27
CA SER A 65 -2.98 -4.12 0.67
C SER A 65 -2.33 -5.00 1.73
N ALA A 66 -1.44 -5.90 1.31
CA ALA A 66 -0.72 -6.76 2.26
C ALA A 66 0.11 -5.92 3.23
N THR A 67 0.79 -4.90 2.71
CA THR A 67 1.59 -4.01 3.54
C THR A 67 0.73 -3.30 4.57
N ALA A 68 -0.44 -2.81 4.15
CA ALA A 68 -1.34 -2.10 5.04
C ALA A 68 -1.85 -3.02 6.16
N LEU A 69 -2.21 -4.26 5.82
CA LEU A 69 -2.66 -5.22 6.83
C LEU A 69 -1.56 -5.54 7.83
N ASP A 70 -0.35 -5.80 7.33
CA ASP A 70 0.77 -6.09 8.21
C ASP A 70 1.05 -4.92 9.14
N CYS A 71 0.98 -3.71 8.60
CA CYS A 71 1.15 -2.50 9.41
C CYS A 71 0.07 -2.40 10.48
N GLY A 72 -1.17 -2.75 10.13
CA GLY A 72 -2.29 -2.69 11.07
C GLY A 72 -2.11 -3.63 12.24
N GLU A 73 -1.44 -4.76 12.04
CA GLU A 73 -1.18 -5.70 13.12
C GLU A 73 -0.18 -5.16 14.13
N LEU A 74 0.65 -4.22 13.71
CA LEU A 74 1.68 -3.65 14.57
C LEU A 74 1.25 -2.36 15.27
N LEU A 75 0.13 -1.78 14.87
CA LEU A 75 -0.31 -0.49 15.38
C LEU A 75 -1.43 -0.64 16.38
N ASP A 76 -1.48 0.32 17.30
CA ASP A 76 -2.60 0.47 18.23
C ASP A 76 -3.62 1.45 17.64
N SER A 77 -4.84 1.38 18.17
CA SER A 77 -5.83 2.39 17.88
C SER A 77 -5.36 3.75 18.41
N PRO A 78 -5.50 4.85 17.67
CA PRO A 78 -6.23 5.05 16.43
C PRO A 78 -5.42 4.80 15.16
N GLY A 79 -4.12 4.51 15.29
CA GLY A 79 -3.28 4.26 14.13
C GLY A 79 -3.75 3.07 13.32
N ARG A 80 -4.17 2.00 14.01
CA ARG A 80 -4.72 0.81 13.35
C ARG A 80 -5.94 1.17 12.52
N ALA A 81 -6.84 1.98 13.08
CA ALA A 81 -8.04 2.35 12.35
C ALA A 81 -7.71 3.08 11.06
N LYS A 82 -6.72 3.96 11.10
CA LYS A 82 -6.32 4.71 9.91
C LYS A 82 -5.75 3.81 8.83
N ILE A 83 -4.86 2.91 9.22
CA ILE A 83 -4.23 2.04 8.23
C ILE A 83 -5.24 1.02 7.67
N LEU A 84 -6.18 0.57 8.48
CA LEU A 84 -7.23 -0.30 7.98
C LEU A 84 -8.16 0.42 7.03
N ALA A 85 -8.36 1.73 7.21
CA ALA A 85 -9.09 2.53 6.23
C ALA A 85 -8.31 2.59 4.92
N VAL A 86 -7.00 2.74 4.98
CA VAL A 86 -6.16 2.69 3.78
C VAL A 86 -6.29 1.33 3.10
N TRP A 87 -6.22 0.25 3.87
CA TRP A 87 -6.40 -1.10 3.33
C TRP A 87 -7.74 -1.22 2.60
N HIS A 88 -8.80 -0.71 3.19
CA HIS A 88 -10.12 -0.77 2.58
C HIS A 88 -10.17 -0.01 1.25
N LEU A 89 -9.55 1.17 1.21
CA LEU A 89 -9.47 1.95 -0.04
C LEU A 89 -8.69 1.19 -1.11
N LEU A 90 -7.62 0.51 -0.71
CA LEU A 90 -6.84 -0.30 -1.63
C LEU A 90 -7.65 -1.47 -2.17
N GLU A 91 -8.50 -2.08 -1.35
CA GLU A 91 -9.37 -3.16 -1.79
C GLU A 91 -10.39 -2.66 -2.82
N ILE A 92 -10.94 -1.47 -2.61
CA ILE A 92 -11.83 -0.87 -3.59
C ILE A 92 -11.11 -0.61 -4.90
N ALA A 93 -9.90 -0.05 -4.83
CA ALA A 93 -9.10 0.20 -6.02
C ALA A 93 -8.79 -1.11 -6.75
N ARG A 94 -8.46 -2.16 -6.02
CA ARG A 94 -8.16 -3.46 -6.61
C ARG A 94 -9.39 -4.01 -7.34
N THR A 95 -10.55 -3.93 -6.72
CA THR A 95 -11.80 -4.36 -7.36
C THR A 95 -12.06 -3.59 -8.64
N THR A 96 -11.81 -2.28 -8.63
CA THR A 96 -11.99 -1.44 -9.80
C THR A 96 -11.06 -1.87 -10.93
N VAL A 97 -9.79 -2.13 -10.60
CA VAL A 97 -8.83 -2.58 -11.60
C VAL A 97 -9.22 -3.94 -12.16
N ASP A 98 -9.65 -4.86 -11.30
CA ASP A 98 -10.09 -6.18 -11.75
C ASP A 98 -11.25 -6.07 -12.74
N ARG A 99 -12.20 -5.18 -12.46
CA ARG A 99 -13.31 -4.93 -13.39
C ARG A 99 -12.82 -4.37 -14.71
N SER A 100 -11.84 -3.48 -14.66
CA SER A 100 -11.26 -2.91 -15.88
C SER A 100 -10.60 -3.99 -16.73
N ILE A 101 -9.89 -4.91 -16.09
CA ILE A 101 -9.28 -6.04 -16.77
C ILE A 101 -10.34 -6.93 -17.41
N GLU A 102 -11.42 -7.21 -16.67
CA GLU A 102 -12.51 -8.01 -17.21
C GLU A 102 -13.14 -7.38 -18.46
N CYS A 103 -13.26 -6.04 -18.45
CA CYS A 103 -13.82 -5.34 -19.60
C CYS A 103 -12.95 -5.42 -20.84
N LEU A 104 -11.67 -5.74 -20.71
CA LEU A 104 -10.77 -5.88 -21.86
C LEU A 104 -10.84 -7.26 -22.50
N LYS A 105 -11.44 -8.24 -21.82
CA LYS A 105 -11.54 -9.59 -22.36
C LYS A 105 -12.67 -9.65 -23.39
N PRO A 106 -12.45 -10.40 -24.49
CA PRO A 106 -13.53 -10.56 -25.46
C PRO A 106 -14.74 -11.24 -24.82
N SER A 107 -15.93 -10.75 -25.18
CA SER A 107 -17.16 -11.37 -24.70
C SER A 107 -17.33 -12.72 -25.40
N PRO A 108 -17.73 -13.79 -24.66
CA PRO A 108 -17.98 -15.08 -25.29
C PRO A 108 -19.13 -15.03 -26.30
N THR A 109 -20.01 -14.06 -26.19
CA THR A 109 -21.16 -13.91 -27.07
C THR A 109 -20.87 -13.02 -28.27
N ALA A 110 -19.67 -12.49 -28.37
CA ALA A 110 -19.28 -11.58 -29.43
C ALA A 110 -18.76 -12.30 -30.67
N ALA A 111 -18.85 -13.61 -30.71
CA ALA A 111 -18.38 -14.40 -31.86
C ALA A 111 -19.25 -14.23 -33.09
#